data_a1fe9c00e68fee80e16e468bf9ca563b
#
_entry.id   a1fe9c00e68fee80e16e468bf9ca563b
#
_cell.length_a   1.000
_cell.length_b   1.000
_cell.length_c   1.000
_cell.angle_alpha   90.00
_cell.angle_beta   90.00
_cell.angle_gamma   90.00
#
_symmetry.space_group_name_H-M   'P 1'
#
loop_
_entity.id
_entity.type
_entity.pdbx_description
1 polymer ?
#
loop_
_entity_poly.entity_id
_entity_poly.type
_entity_poly.pdbx_seq_one_letter_code
_entity_poly.pdbx_strand_id
1 'polypeptide(L)'
;MISGYATSEGTKSFSEKFLTENYNSFQNLHLSNIGIGTYLGEPDSQTDEIVKDAVKKSILSGINVIDTAINYRAQKSERSIGNALSELISENSLTRDQVFVCTKNGYVTNDGDIQEDFMQYIMRELGKPGIVKEGDISSGYHCMTIPYLEDQLERSLKNLNLECIDLMYLHNAVEGHPEMSQSEFLEALKKVFEFYET
;
A
#
# COMPACT_ATOMS: atom_id res chain seq x y z
N MET A 1 -2.74 15.64 4.08
CA MET A 1 -2.20 14.58 3.20
C MET A 1 -1.42 15.22 2.06
N ILE A 2 -0.44 14.51 1.52
CA ILE A 2 0.37 14.93 0.37
C ILE A 2 -0.46 14.76 -0.89
N SER A 3 -0.65 15.84 -1.66
CA SER A 3 -1.46 15.85 -2.88
C SER A 3 -0.67 15.40 -4.11
N GLY A 4 -1.40 14.89 -5.12
CA GLY A 4 -0.84 14.48 -6.40
C GLY A 4 -0.52 12.99 -6.48
N TYR A 5 0.06 12.60 -7.61
CA TYR A 5 0.43 11.23 -7.99
C TYR A 5 1.66 11.25 -8.90
N ALA A 6 2.23 10.08 -9.22
CA ALA A 6 3.37 9.97 -10.13
C ALA A 6 3.01 10.45 -11.54
N THR A 7 3.80 11.36 -12.09
CA THR A 7 3.57 11.89 -13.44
C THR A 7 4.72 11.58 -14.40
N SER A 8 4.46 11.67 -15.70
CA SER A 8 5.50 11.50 -16.73
C SER A 8 6.64 12.49 -16.53
N GLU A 9 6.31 13.77 -16.32
CA GLU A 9 7.28 14.83 -16.12
C GLU A 9 8.06 14.66 -14.80
N GLY A 10 7.36 14.34 -13.70
CA GLY A 10 7.98 14.16 -12.40
C GLY A 10 8.93 12.99 -12.38
N THR A 11 8.49 11.80 -12.83
CA THR A 11 9.33 10.60 -12.86
C THR A 11 10.50 10.72 -13.84
N LYS A 12 10.30 11.42 -14.97
CA LYS A 12 11.40 11.75 -15.89
C LYS A 12 12.42 12.66 -15.22
N SER A 13 11.98 13.77 -14.64
CA SER A 13 12.84 14.70 -13.90
C SER A 13 13.61 14.02 -12.77
N PHE A 14 13.02 13.02 -12.13
CA PHE A 14 13.70 12.20 -11.13
C PHE A 14 14.80 11.35 -11.78
N SER A 15 14.48 10.60 -12.84
CA SER A 15 15.40 9.68 -13.51
C SER A 15 16.62 10.39 -14.11
N GLU A 16 16.46 11.63 -14.59
CA GLU A 16 17.56 12.44 -15.16
C GLU A 16 18.66 12.83 -14.15
N LYS A 17 18.39 12.68 -12.84
CA LYS A 17 19.38 12.88 -11.78
C LYS A 17 20.36 11.71 -11.62
N PHE A 18 20.07 10.56 -12.26
CA PHE A 18 20.78 9.28 -12.10
C PHE A 18 21.15 8.69 -13.47
N LEU A 19 21.70 7.45 -13.47
CA LEU A 19 21.99 6.73 -14.70
C LEU A 19 20.68 6.27 -15.36
N THR A 20 20.38 6.79 -16.55
CA THR A 20 19.12 6.55 -17.27
C THR A 20 18.89 5.10 -17.65
N GLU A 21 19.94 4.29 -17.81
CA GLU A 21 19.87 2.83 -18.06
C GLU A 21 19.25 2.04 -16.90
N ASN A 22 19.15 2.64 -15.72
CA ASN A 22 18.51 2.05 -14.55
C ASN A 22 16.99 2.28 -14.50
N TYR A 23 16.40 2.86 -15.55
CA TYR A 23 14.98 3.15 -15.62
C TYR A 23 14.33 2.58 -16.87
N ASN A 24 13.09 2.10 -16.73
CA ASN A 24 12.23 1.69 -17.83
C ASN A 24 11.01 2.59 -17.92
N SER A 25 10.47 2.73 -19.15
CA SER A 25 9.20 3.40 -19.36
C SER A 25 8.05 2.43 -19.20
N PHE A 26 7.07 2.78 -18.37
CA PHE A 26 5.80 2.08 -18.24
C PHE A 26 4.66 3.13 -18.21
N GLN A 27 3.72 3.05 -19.15
CA GLN A 27 2.61 4.02 -19.30
C GLN A 27 3.08 5.50 -19.25
N ASN A 28 4.17 5.80 -19.94
CA ASN A 28 4.85 7.10 -19.95
C ASN A 28 5.54 7.51 -18.63
N LEU A 29 5.51 6.69 -17.58
CA LEU A 29 6.29 6.92 -16.37
C LEU A 29 7.70 6.36 -16.52
N HIS A 30 8.70 7.05 -15.95
CA HIS A 30 10.10 6.61 -15.90
C HIS A 30 10.36 5.97 -14.53
N LEU A 31 10.30 4.65 -14.47
CA LEU A 31 10.38 3.88 -13.23
C LEU A 31 11.73 3.17 -13.11
N SER A 32 12.32 3.19 -11.92
CA SER A 32 13.56 2.47 -11.64
C SER A 32 13.38 0.96 -11.84
N ASN A 33 14.42 0.29 -12.37
CA ASN A 33 14.39 -1.15 -12.69
C ASN A 33 14.20 -2.04 -11.45
N ILE A 34 14.43 -1.49 -10.27
CA ILE A 34 14.20 -2.11 -8.97
C ILE A 34 13.32 -1.20 -8.12
N GLY A 35 12.51 -1.80 -7.23
CA GLY A 35 11.73 -1.09 -6.22
C GLY A 35 12.18 -1.46 -4.81
N ILE A 36 11.81 -0.65 -3.83
CA ILE A 36 11.95 -1.02 -2.41
C ILE A 36 10.66 -1.64 -1.89
N GLY A 37 10.77 -2.87 -1.30
CA GLY A 37 9.69 -3.55 -0.60
C GLY A 37 9.83 -3.40 0.92
N THR A 38 8.71 -3.35 1.64
CA THR A 38 8.68 -3.05 3.09
C THR A 38 8.00 -4.15 3.92
N TYR A 39 8.01 -5.40 3.44
CA TYR A 39 7.35 -6.53 4.09
C TYR A 39 8.00 -6.95 5.41
N LEU A 40 9.34 -6.99 5.46
CA LEU A 40 10.08 -7.61 6.56
C LEU A 40 10.16 -6.72 7.81
N GLY A 41 10.29 -7.37 8.96
CA GLY A 41 10.52 -6.75 10.27
C GLY A 41 9.34 -6.82 11.21
N GLU A 42 9.60 -6.52 12.49
CA GLU A 42 8.60 -6.52 13.55
C GLU A 42 7.77 -5.22 13.55
N PRO A 43 6.53 -5.25 14.07
CA PRO A 43 5.69 -4.06 14.17
C PRO A 43 6.07 -3.20 15.38
N ASP A 44 7.34 -2.84 15.51
CA ASP A 44 7.89 -2.02 16.59
C ASP A 44 8.50 -0.70 16.09
N SER A 45 8.70 0.25 17.00
CA SER A 45 9.21 1.57 16.68
C SER A 45 10.67 1.58 16.18
N GLN A 46 11.49 0.61 16.58
CA GLN A 46 12.86 0.50 16.07
C GLN A 46 12.85 0.13 14.58
N THR A 47 12.02 -0.84 14.23
CA THR A 47 11.83 -1.26 12.82
C THR A 47 11.17 -0.15 12.00
N ASP A 48 10.26 0.64 12.60
CA ASP A 48 9.66 1.80 11.91
C ASP A 48 10.71 2.80 11.43
N GLU A 49 11.67 3.15 12.30
CA GLU A 49 12.77 4.05 11.93
C GLU A 49 13.70 3.42 10.87
N ILE A 50 14.02 2.12 10.99
CA ILE A 50 14.85 1.41 10.01
C ILE A 50 14.18 1.42 8.64
N VAL A 51 12.89 1.12 8.56
CA VAL A 51 12.13 1.10 7.28
C VAL A 51 12.03 2.52 6.71
N LYS A 52 11.72 3.52 7.53
CA LYS A 52 11.68 4.93 7.11
C LYS A 52 13.03 5.36 6.51
N ASP A 53 14.13 5.08 7.20
CA ASP A 53 15.48 5.42 6.74
C ASP A 53 15.86 4.67 5.46
N ALA A 54 15.49 3.38 5.35
CA ALA A 54 15.73 2.58 4.15
C ALA A 54 15.00 3.16 2.95
N VAL A 55 13.71 3.55 3.11
CA VAL A 55 12.94 4.21 2.05
C VAL A 55 13.57 5.54 1.64
N LYS A 56 13.93 6.40 2.61
CA LYS A 56 14.61 7.68 2.32
C LYS A 56 15.91 7.47 1.53
N LYS A 57 16.77 6.56 1.99
CA LYS A 57 18.05 6.26 1.33
C LYS A 57 17.85 5.67 -0.07
N SER A 58 16.86 4.79 -0.26
CA SER A 58 16.52 4.22 -1.56
C SER A 58 16.13 5.29 -2.56
N ILE A 59 15.23 6.20 -2.16
CA ILE A 59 14.80 7.32 -3.01
C ILE A 59 15.97 8.23 -3.36
N LEU A 60 16.76 8.64 -2.37
CA LEU A 60 17.92 9.49 -2.58
C LEU A 60 19.03 8.82 -3.42
N SER A 61 18.99 7.49 -3.55
CA SER A 61 19.92 6.70 -4.39
C SER A 61 19.34 6.34 -5.77
N GLY A 62 18.17 6.87 -6.15
CA GLY A 62 17.59 6.71 -7.49
C GLY A 62 16.50 5.65 -7.62
N ILE A 63 15.97 5.10 -6.52
CA ILE A 63 14.82 4.20 -6.56
C ILE A 63 13.54 5.01 -6.37
N ASN A 64 12.66 5.01 -7.38
CA ASN A 64 11.39 5.74 -7.32
C ASN A 64 10.15 4.83 -7.34
N VAL A 65 10.31 3.52 -7.16
CA VAL A 65 9.22 2.55 -7.00
C VAL A 65 9.22 2.04 -5.57
N ILE A 66 8.09 2.19 -4.88
CA ILE A 66 7.89 1.76 -3.50
C ILE A 66 6.75 0.75 -3.48
N ASP A 67 6.99 -0.46 -2.94
CA ASP A 67 6.01 -1.52 -2.78
C ASP A 67 5.75 -1.80 -1.30
N THR A 68 4.47 -1.76 -0.92
CA THR A 68 4.00 -2.06 0.43
C THR A 68 2.66 -2.79 0.42
N ALA A 69 2.07 -3.02 1.58
CA ALA A 69 0.70 -3.48 1.76
C ALA A 69 0.20 -3.07 3.15
N ILE A 70 -1.11 -2.90 3.28
CA ILE A 70 -1.71 -2.49 4.55
C ILE A 70 -1.45 -3.49 5.67
N ASN A 71 -1.39 -4.79 5.37
CA ASN A 71 -1.11 -5.84 6.36
C ASN A 71 0.37 -5.96 6.75
N TYR A 72 1.29 -5.31 6.03
CA TYR A 72 2.71 -5.38 6.35
C TYR A 72 2.97 -4.70 7.69
N ARG A 73 3.57 -5.49 8.61
CA ARG A 73 3.86 -5.04 9.97
C ARG A 73 2.63 -4.41 10.66
N ALA A 74 1.43 -4.96 10.43
CA ALA A 74 0.18 -4.46 10.99
C ALA A 74 -0.01 -2.94 10.74
N GLN A 75 -0.01 -2.53 9.48
CA GLN A 75 -0.16 -1.14 8.97
C GLN A 75 1.07 -0.23 9.16
N LYS A 76 2.06 -0.62 9.96
CA LYS A 76 3.21 0.24 10.30
C LYS A 76 4.16 0.46 9.12
N SER A 77 4.22 -0.47 8.14
CA SER A 77 5.00 -0.28 6.92
C SER A 77 4.54 0.91 6.09
N GLU A 78 3.23 1.05 5.88
CA GLU A 78 2.67 2.22 5.20
C GLU A 78 2.95 3.52 5.96
N ARG A 79 2.83 3.51 7.30
CA ARG A 79 3.14 4.69 8.14
C ARG A 79 4.61 5.08 8.05
N SER A 80 5.53 4.11 8.04
CA SER A 80 6.96 4.38 7.87
C SER A 80 7.26 5.03 6.51
N ILE A 81 6.59 4.58 5.44
CA ILE A 81 6.69 5.19 4.10
C ILE A 81 6.10 6.61 4.11
N GLY A 82 4.90 6.80 4.68
CA GLY A 82 4.26 8.12 4.78
C GLY A 82 5.15 9.14 5.49
N ASN A 83 5.82 8.73 6.57
CA ASN A 83 6.79 9.54 7.29
C ASN A 83 8.02 9.86 6.43
N ALA A 84 8.59 8.86 5.72
CA ALA A 84 9.74 9.06 4.84
C ALA A 84 9.43 10.06 3.71
N LEU A 85 8.28 9.92 3.05
CA LEU A 85 7.86 10.83 1.99
C LEU A 85 7.61 12.25 2.53
N SER A 86 6.94 12.36 3.68
CA SER A 86 6.66 13.65 4.33
C SER A 86 7.96 14.40 4.67
N GLU A 87 8.95 13.71 5.23
CA GLU A 87 10.26 14.28 5.53
C GLU A 87 10.98 14.76 4.25
N LEU A 88 11.11 13.89 3.23
CA LEU A 88 11.81 14.23 1.98
C LEU A 88 11.16 15.40 1.23
N ILE A 89 9.84 15.47 1.23
CA ILE A 89 9.10 16.57 0.60
C ILE A 89 9.29 17.86 1.40
N SER A 90 9.22 17.81 2.73
CA SER A 90 9.45 18.99 3.58
C SER A 90 10.88 19.54 3.47
N GLU A 91 11.85 18.68 3.23
CA GLU A 91 13.26 19.01 2.98
C GLU A 91 13.52 19.51 1.53
N ASN A 92 12.50 19.58 0.66
CA ASN A 92 12.62 19.88 -0.77
C ASN A 92 13.55 18.95 -1.55
N SER A 93 13.75 17.73 -1.04
CA SER A 93 14.57 16.69 -1.69
C SER A 93 13.78 15.86 -2.70
N LEU A 94 12.44 15.89 -2.61
CA LEU A 94 11.51 15.12 -3.41
C LEU A 94 10.23 15.91 -3.67
N THR A 95 9.57 15.65 -4.79
CA THR A 95 8.15 16.01 -5.02
C THR A 95 7.31 14.75 -5.22
N ARG A 96 6.01 14.82 -4.90
CA ARG A 96 5.12 13.64 -4.93
C ARG A 96 5.06 12.98 -6.31
N ASP A 97 5.12 13.75 -7.37
CA ASP A 97 5.03 13.32 -8.76
C ASP A 97 6.27 12.56 -9.26
N GLN A 98 7.34 12.50 -8.47
CA GLN A 98 8.59 11.83 -8.79
C GLN A 98 8.64 10.35 -8.39
N VAL A 99 7.76 9.90 -7.48
CA VAL A 99 7.75 8.54 -6.94
C VAL A 99 6.45 7.82 -7.23
N PHE A 100 6.56 6.52 -7.47
CA PHE A 100 5.46 5.60 -7.74
C PHE A 100 5.23 4.70 -6.53
N VAL A 101 4.07 4.83 -5.88
CA VAL A 101 3.73 4.12 -4.64
C VAL A 101 2.67 3.06 -4.93
N CYS A 102 3.04 1.80 -4.68
CA CYS A 102 2.14 0.66 -4.75
C CYS A 102 1.78 0.20 -3.35
N THR A 103 0.51 -0.12 -3.12
CA THR A 103 0.08 -0.86 -1.92
C THR A 103 -0.95 -1.92 -2.28
N LYS A 104 -1.36 -2.72 -1.30
CA LYS A 104 -2.23 -3.87 -1.48
C LYS A 104 -3.20 -3.97 -0.31
N ASN A 105 -4.44 -4.36 -0.59
CA ASN A 105 -5.43 -4.70 0.44
C ASN A 105 -6.05 -6.08 0.16
N GLY A 106 -7.01 -6.49 1.00
CA GLY A 106 -7.61 -7.82 0.96
C GLY A 106 -7.27 -8.68 2.17
N TYR A 107 -6.01 -8.66 2.66
CA TYR A 107 -5.67 -9.30 3.92
C TYR A 107 -6.29 -8.56 5.10
N VAL A 108 -6.93 -9.31 6.01
CA VAL A 108 -7.44 -8.77 7.27
C VAL A 108 -6.27 -8.54 8.23
N THR A 109 -6.12 -7.32 8.71
CA THR A 109 -5.01 -6.93 9.58
C THR A 109 -5.51 -6.14 10.79
N ASN A 110 -4.77 -6.26 11.89
CA ASN A 110 -4.90 -5.38 13.06
C ASN A 110 -4.07 -4.10 12.88
N ASP A 111 -3.98 -3.30 13.94
CA ASP A 111 -3.15 -2.11 14.02
C ASP A 111 -1.98 -2.36 14.98
N GLY A 112 -0.75 -2.26 14.51
CA GLY A 112 0.46 -2.51 15.29
C GLY A 112 0.72 -1.48 16.40
N ASP A 113 0.03 -0.35 16.41
CA ASP A 113 0.09 0.65 17.48
C ASP A 113 -0.94 0.38 18.59
N ILE A 114 -1.85 -0.60 18.39
CA ILE A 114 -2.90 -0.95 19.35
C ILE A 114 -2.59 -2.32 19.95
N GLN A 115 -2.34 -2.34 21.27
CA GLN A 115 -2.14 -3.57 22.03
C GLN A 115 -3.49 -4.20 22.40
N GLU A 116 -4.04 -4.98 21.48
CA GLU A 116 -5.32 -5.66 21.62
C GLU A 116 -5.22 -7.04 20.97
N ASP A 117 -6.01 -8.00 21.45
CA ASP A 117 -6.16 -9.28 20.78
C ASP A 117 -6.69 -9.09 19.36
N PHE A 118 -6.14 -9.84 18.39
CA PHE A 118 -6.48 -9.70 16.97
C PHE A 118 -7.99 -9.80 16.72
N MET A 119 -8.67 -10.79 17.30
CA MET A 119 -10.10 -10.98 17.10
C MET A 119 -10.94 -9.89 17.77
N GLN A 120 -10.50 -9.37 18.93
CA GLN A 120 -11.15 -8.25 19.59
C GLN A 120 -11.04 -6.99 18.74
N TYR A 121 -9.85 -6.71 18.18
CA TYR A 121 -9.64 -5.62 17.26
C TYR A 121 -10.56 -5.72 16.04
N ILE A 122 -10.58 -6.86 15.34
CA ILE A 122 -11.41 -7.09 14.16
C ILE A 122 -12.91 -6.91 14.48
N MET A 123 -13.36 -7.46 15.58
CA MET A 123 -14.76 -7.31 15.99
C MET A 123 -15.13 -5.86 16.32
N ARG A 124 -14.22 -5.13 16.95
CA ARG A 124 -14.44 -3.72 17.30
C ARG A 124 -14.41 -2.80 16.10
N GLU A 125 -13.37 -2.93 15.25
CA GLU A 125 -13.12 -2.01 14.15
C GLU A 125 -13.93 -2.32 12.89
N LEU A 126 -14.18 -3.59 12.61
CA LEU A 126 -14.78 -4.02 11.36
C LEU A 126 -16.17 -4.66 11.57
N GLY A 127 -16.32 -5.49 12.60
CA GLY A 127 -17.57 -6.22 12.86
C GLY A 127 -18.69 -5.31 13.39
N LYS A 128 -18.45 -4.58 14.48
CA LYS A 128 -19.48 -3.70 15.10
C LYS A 128 -19.95 -2.58 14.16
N PRO A 129 -19.08 -1.91 13.38
CA PRO A 129 -19.53 -0.95 12.38
C PRO A 129 -20.26 -1.58 11.19
N GLY A 130 -20.19 -2.92 11.02
CA GLY A 130 -20.81 -3.62 9.91
C GLY A 130 -20.03 -3.56 8.58
N ILE A 131 -18.76 -3.20 8.65
CA ILE A 131 -17.83 -3.21 7.52
C ILE A 131 -17.60 -4.65 7.05
N VAL A 132 -17.45 -5.58 8.01
CA VAL A 132 -17.34 -7.03 7.78
C VAL A 132 -18.47 -7.74 8.50
N LYS A 133 -19.14 -8.65 7.79
CA LYS A 133 -20.23 -9.50 8.31
C LYS A 133 -19.72 -10.93 8.49
N GLU A 134 -20.53 -11.72 9.17
CA GLU A 134 -20.28 -13.17 9.29
C GLU A 134 -20.20 -13.81 7.89
N GLY A 135 -19.14 -14.54 7.63
CA GLY A 135 -18.87 -15.19 6.34
C GLY A 135 -18.11 -14.35 5.31
N ASP A 136 -17.89 -13.04 5.55
CA ASP A 136 -17.15 -12.18 4.60
C ASP A 136 -15.64 -12.47 4.59
N ILE A 137 -15.09 -12.97 5.71
CA ILE A 137 -13.67 -13.33 5.82
C ILE A 137 -13.49 -14.77 5.38
N SER A 138 -12.84 -14.97 4.24
CA SER A 138 -12.45 -16.27 3.73
C SER A 138 -11.10 -16.72 4.30
N SER A 139 -10.91 -18.03 4.45
CA SER A 139 -9.69 -18.66 4.98
C SER A 139 -9.21 -18.09 6.31
N GLY A 140 -10.03 -17.31 7.01
CA GLY A 140 -9.72 -16.66 8.28
C GLY A 140 -8.83 -15.41 8.19
N TYR A 141 -8.45 -14.99 6.97
CA TYR A 141 -7.50 -13.89 6.81
C TYR A 141 -7.72 -12.99 5.58
N HIS A 142 -8.69 -13.27 4.70
CA HIS A 142 -8.89 -12.49 3.48
C HIS A 142 -10.34 -12.06 3.28
N CYS A 143 -10.56 -10.83 2.81
CA CYS A 143 -11.88 -10.28 2.53
C CYS A 143 -11.85 -9.45 1.23
N MET A 144 -12.77 -9.75 0.29
CA MET A 144 -12.93 -9.03 -0.98
C MET A 144 -14.23 -8.23 -1.06
N THR A 145 -14.95 -8.04 0.07
CA THR A 145 -16.17 -7.24 0.03
C THR A 145 -15.85 -5.76 -0.15
N ILE A 146 -16.64 -5.07 -0.94
CA ILE A 146 -16.38 -3.65 -1.25
C ILE A 146 -16.34 -2.78 0.02
N PRO A 147 -17.26 -2.90 1.01
CA PRO A 147 -17.15 -2.12 2.23
C PRO A 147 -15.84 -2.32 2.99
N TYR A 148 -15.29 -3.54 2.98
CA TYR A 148 -13.99 -3.81 3.58
C TYR A 148 -12.84 -3.18 2.79
N LEU A 149 -12.84 -3.34 1.47
CA LEU A 149 -11.77 -2.78 0.62
C LEU A 149 -11.76 -1.25 0.64
N GLU A 150 -12.93 -0.61 0.73
CA GLU A 150 -13.10 0.83 0.90
C GLU A 150 -12.49 1.32 2.22
N ASP A 151 -12.86 0.70 3.35
CA ASP A 151 -12.28 1.00 4.67
C ASP A 151 -10.74 0.84 4.66
N GLN A 152 -10.24 -0.23 4.03
CA GLN A 152 -8.79 -0.47 3.96
C GLN A 152 -8.08 0.53 3.04
N LEU A 153 -8.70 0.96 1.94
CA LEU A 153 -8.16 2.00 1.07
C LEU A 153 -8.05 3.34 1.83
N GLU A 154 -9.08 3.73 2.57
CA GLU A 154 -9.04 4.95 3.38
C GLU A 154 -7.94 4.90 4.44
N ARG A 155 -7.75 3.73 5.09
CA ARG A 155 -6.66 3.53 6.04
C ARG A 155 -5.29 3.62 5.37
N SER A 156 -5.11 3.01 4.19
CA SER A 156 -3.86 3.08 3.43
C SER A 156 -3.51 4.52 3.05
N LEU A 157 -4.47 5.30 2.53
CA LEU A 157 -4.27 6.72 2.22
C LEU A 157 -3.83 7.51 3.46
N LYS A 158 -4.47 7.26 4.61
CA LYS A 158 -4.12 7.90 5.89
C LYS A 158 -2.74 7.47 6.38
N ASN A 159 -2.42 6.18 6.35
CA ASN A 159 -1.13 5.63 6.77
C ASN A 159 0.01 6.20 5.93
N LEU A 160 -0.15 6.20 4.61
CA LEU A 160 0.81 6.73 3.65
C LEU A 160 0.86 8.27 3.63
N ASN A 161 -0.10 8.95 4.28
CA ASN A 161 -0.29 10.38 4.23
C ASN A 161 -0.47 10.95 2.81
N LEU A 162 -1.08 10.17 1.90
CA LEU A 162 -1.29 10.48 0.49
C LEU A 162 -2.76 10.72 0.17
N GLU A 163 -3.05 11.61 -0.78
CA GLU A 163 -4.40 11.77 -1.36
C GLU A 163 -4.65 10.77 -2.50
N CYS A 164 -3.60 10.21 -3.10
CA CYS A 164 -3.69 9.26 -4.20
C CYS A 164 -2.59 8.19 -4.10
N ILE A 165 -2.96 6.92 -4.33
CA ILE A 165 -2.07 5.78 -4.50
C ILE A 165 -1.91 5.52 -6.00
N ASP A 166 -0.67 5.33 -6.49
CA ASP A 166 -0.42 5.16 -7.92
C ASP A 166 -0.85 3.79 -8.44
N LEU A 167 -0.76 2.75 -7.59
CA LEU A 167 -1.20 1.40 -7.94
C LEU A 167 -1.73 0.65 -6.71
N MET A 168 -2.97 0.19 -6.79
CA MET A 168 -3.59 -0.66 -5.78
C MET A 168 -3.69 -2.11 -6.29
N TYR A 169 -3.22 -3.05 -5.47
CA TYR A 169 -3.37 -4.48 -5.74
C TYR A 169 -4.42 -5.11 -4.81
N LEU A 170 -5.15 -6.08 -5.33
CA LEU A 170 -5.84 -7.07 -4.50
C LEU A 170 -4.85 -8.19 -4.14
N HIS A 171 -4.49 -8.29 -2.86
CA HIS A 171 -3.36 -9.05 -2.37
C HIS A 171 -3.67 -10.55 -2.26
N ASN A 172 -3.01 -11.42 -3.05
CA ASN A 172 -3.13 -12.88 -2.97
C ASN A 172 -4.59 -13.39 -2.94
N ALA A 173 -5.43 -12.83 -3.80
CA ALA A 173 -6.86 -13.09 -3.79
C ALA A 173 -7.19 -14.56 -4.10
N VAL A 174 -6.43 -15.21 -4.99
CA VAL A 174 -6.65 -16.61 -5.38
C VAL A 174 -6.43 -17.53 -4.18
N GLU A 175 -5.33 -17.34 -3.46
CA GLU A 175 -4.99 -18.13 -2.27
C GLU A 175 -5.95 -17.83 -1.11
N GLY A 176 -6.47 -16.60 -1.05
CA GLY A 176 -7.41 -16.15 -0.04
C GLY A 176 -8.81 -16.76 -0.16
N HIS A 177 -9.20 -17.23 -1.34
CA HIS A 177 -10.56 -17.71 -1.65
C HIS A 177 -10.59 -19.08 -2.31
N PRO A 178 -9.97 -20.14 -1.73
CA PRO A 178 -9.88 -21.47 -2.32
C PRO A 178 -11.22 -22.20 -2.47
N GLU A 179 -12.25 -21.78 -1.71
CA GLU A 179 -13.59 -22.38 -1.74
C GLU A 179 -14.49 -21.83 -2.86
N MET A 180 -14.09 -20.71 -3.48
CA MET A 180 -14.86 -20.13 -4.58
C MET A 180 -14.66 -20.95 -5.88
N SER A 181 -15.74 -21.18 -6.61
CA SER A 181 -15.61 -21.63 -8.00
C SER A 181 -14.96 -20.53 -8.85
N GLN A 182 -14.35 -20.92 -9.97
CA GLN A 182 -13.73 -19.96 -10.87
C GLN A 182 -14.69 -18.85 -11.33
N SER A 183 -15.96 -19.19 -11.61
CA SER A 183 -16.97 -18.22 -12.04
C SER A 183 -17.32 -17.22 -10.94
N GLU A 184 -17.53 -17.69 -9.71
CA GLU A 184 -17.80 -16.81 -8.56
C GLU A 184 -16.61 -15.89 -8.26
N PHE A 185 -15.39 -16.43 -8.31
CA PHE A 185 -14.18 -15.66 -8.10
C PHE A 185 -14.03 -14.55 -9.15
N LEU A 186 -14.22 -14.85 -10.44
CA LEU A 186 -14.12 -13.85 -11.51
C LEU A 186 -15.19 -12.76 -11.40
N GLU A 187 -16.42 -13.11 -11.00
CA GLU A 187 -17.48 -12.13 -10.75
C GLU A 187 -17.16 -11.21 -9.54
N ALA A 188 -16.59 -11.77 -8.47
CA ALA A 188 -16.15 -10.99 -7.33
C ALA A 188 -14.98 -10.06 -7.72
N LEU A 189 -13.99 -10.60 -8.45
CA LEU A 189 -12.82 -9.85 -8.91
C LEU A 189 -13.21 -8.68 -9.82
N LYS A 190 -14.18 -8.89 -10.72
CA LYS A 190 -14.70 -7.83 -11.58
C LYS A 190 -15.25 -6.66 -10.76
N LYS A 191 -16.05 -6.91 -9.71
CA LYS A 191 -16.59 -5.87 -8.83
C LYS A 191 -15.47 -5.12 -8.10
N VAL A 192 -14.41 -5.81 -7.69
CA VAL A 192 -13.26 -5.20 -7.02
C VAL A 192 -12.53 -4.25 -7.98
N PHE A 193 -12.29 -4.66 -9.23
CA PHE A 193 -11.65 -3.78 -10.21
C PHE A 193 -12.56 -2.62 -10.62
N GLU A 194 -13.86 -2.83 -10.78
CA GLU A 194 -14.81 -1.74 -10.99
C GLU A 194 -14.75 -0.72 -9.85
N PHE A 195 -14.59 -1.15 -8.60
CA PHE A 195 -14.40 -0.27 -7.45
C PHE A 195 -13.06 0.49 -7.49
N TYR A 196 -11.95 -0.16 -7.85
CA TYR A 196 -10.64 0.50 -7.90
C TYR A 196 -10.49 1.50 -9.06
N GLU A 197 -11.30 1.39 -10.09
CA GLU A 197 -11.29 2.28 -11.26
C GLU A 197 -12.17 3.53 -11.09
N THR A 198 -12.94 3.65 -9.98
CA THR A 198 -13.78 4.81 -9.67
C THR A 198 -13.05 5.84 -8.83
#